data_75f778e96c37936f2cf6043b3f4a417c
#
_entry.id   75f778e96c37936f2cf6043b3f4a417c
#
_cell.length_a   1.000
_cell.length_b   1.000
_cell.length_c   1.000
_cell.angle_alpha   90.00
_cell.angle_beta   90.00
_cell.angle_gamma   90.00
#
_symmetry.space_group_name_H-M   'P 1'
#
loop_
_entity.id
_entity.type
_entity.pdbx_description
1 polymer ?
#
loop_
_entity_poly.entity_id
_entity_poly.type
_entity_poly.pdbx_seq_one_letter_code
_entity_poly.pdbx_strand_id
1 'polypeptide(L)'
;VPYNSIISRDASNDPLVPTPVSAQIIQEMPASSVMLQRALQRRLSSKTQRQPVLDVLPTAYFVSGDTGLKQSGTQDWKNVELVVEELAVIVPIPEAYLDDAQVPIWDEVRPRIVEAFGNKIDAACLFGTDKPSTWGAPIYQSAVAAGNVVTAGADLSKNVAELGELLAKDGFPVNGFASRPGLNWKLVGLRTTDGQAIYQPDLQGRPGGTLYGYPLNEVSNGSWDATEAELIAGDWSKAIIGLRQDISFKMFTEGVITDGSNAVVLNLMQQDAVALRAVMRIAYATANPVTRLNASASTRYPFGVLRAASYTYS
;
A
#
# COMPACT_ATOMS: atom_id res chain seq x y z
N VAL A 1 -68.12 -7.63 29.59
CA VAL A 1 -66.69 -7.26 29.64
C VAL A 1 -66.20 -7.24 28.21
N PRO A 2 -65.75 -6.11 27.67
CA PRO A 2 -65.25 -6.05 26.31
C PRO A 2 -63.94 -6.82 26.21
N TYR A 3 -63.84 -7.74 25.26
CA TYR A 3 -62.66 -8.48 24.86
C TYR A 3 -61.62 -7.58 24.19
N ASN A 4 -61.09 -6.59 24.93
CA ASN A 4 -60.15 -5.64 24.34
C ASN A 4 -58.70 -5.72 24.89
N SER A 5 -58.38 -6.79 25.61
CA SER A 5 -57.02 -7.07 26.07
C SER A 5 -56.48 -8.27 25.35
N ILE A 6 -56.01 -8.11 24.16
CA ILE A 6 -55.15 -9.07 23.46
C ILE A 6 -53.74 -8.90 24.02
N ILE A 7 -53.11 -9.99 24.41
CA ILE A 7 -51.68 -10.00 24.71
C ILE A 7 -50.97 -9.68 23.38
N SER A 8 -50.59 -8.42 23.19
CA SER A 8 -49.87 -7.96 22.00
C SER A 8 -48.40 -7.85 22.32
N ARG A 9 -47.61 -8.11 21.34
CA ARG A 9 -46.17 -7.94 21.41
C ARG A 9 -45.88 -6.44 21.64
N ASP A 10 -45.27 -6.07 22.79
CA ASP A 10 -44.80 -4.75 23.02
C ASP A 10 -43.49 -4.53 22.21
N ALA A 11 -43.48 -3.49 21.37
CA ALA A 11 -42.45 -3.31 20.35
C ALA A 11 -41.03 -3.04 20.88
N SER A 12 -40.87 -2.84 22.19
CA SER A 12 -39.59 -2.43 22.75
C SER A 12 -39.01 -3.29 23.87
N ASN A 13 -39.80 -4.16 24.55
CA ASN A 13 -39.28 -4.88 25.74
C ASN A 13 -40.12 -6.06 26.17
N ASP A 14 -40.43 -6.99 25.27
CA ASP A 14 -41.11 -8.26 25.65
C ASP A 14 -40.08 -9.28 26.14
N PRO A 15 -39.98 -9.57 27.46
CA PRO A 15 -38.97 -10.49 27.99
C PRO A 15 -39.20 -11.96 27.58
N LEU A 16 -40.38 -12.27 27.02
CA LEU A 16 -40.71 -13.64 26.57
C LEU A 16 -40.43 -13.91 25.10
N VAL A 17 -40.14 -12.83 24.31
CA VAL A 17 -39.81 -12.97 22.89
C VAL A 17 -38.40 -12.41 22.67
N PRO A 18 -37.36 -13.26 22.74
CA PRO A 18 -36.02 -12.81 22.47
C PRO A 18 -35.91 -12.31 21.03
N THR A 19 -35.38 -11.13 20.82
CA THR A 19 -35.01 -10.64 19.48
C THR A 19 -33.85 -11.46 18.96
N PRO A 20 -34.02 -12.26 17.88
CA PRO A 20 -32.92 -13.02 17.33
C PRO A 20 -31.84 -12.06 16.79
N VAL A 21 -30.62 -12.22 17.27
CA VAL A 21 -29.45 -11.51 16.72
C VAL A 21 -29.01 -12.26 15.47
N SER A 22 -28.79 -11.53 14.38
CA SER A 22 -28.24 -12.13 13.18
C SER A 22 -26.84 -12.65 13.45
N ALA A 23 -26.59 -13.91 13.10
CA ALA A 23 -25.24 -14.48 13.17
C ALA A 23 -24.30 -13.93 12.07
N GLN A 24 -24.85 -13.14 11.14
CA GLN A 24 -24.10 -12.54 10.06
C GLN A 24 -23.77 -11.09 10.38
N ILE A 25 -22.50 -10.76 10.48
CA ILE A 25 -22.00 -9.40 10.66
C ILE A 25 -21.89 -8.75 9.28
N ILE A 26 -22.54 -7.59 9.12
CA ILE A 26 -22.38 -6.77 7.91
C ILE A 26 -21.14 -5.91 8.09
N GLN A 27 -20.13 -6.17 7.28
CA GLN A 27 -18.89 -5.43 7.30
C GLN A 27 -18.33 -5.23 5.89
N GLU A 28 -17.43 -4.27 5.74
CA GLU A 28 -16.72 -4.07 4.49
C GLU A 28 -15.78 -5.23 4.20
N MET A 29 -15.57 -5.52 2.89
CA MET A 29 -14.52 -6.45 2.49
C MET A 29 -13.16 -5.88 2.86
N PRO A 30 -12.25 -6.69 3.45
CA PRO A 30 -10.91 -6.24 3.77
C PRO A 30 -10.18 -5.71 2.54
N ALA A 31 -9.68 -4.48 2.63
CA ALA A 31 -8.94 -3.87 1.54
C ALA A 31 -7.52 -4.45 1.47
N SER A 32 -7.09 -4.78 0.26
CA SER A 32 -5.77 -5.36 0.03
C SER A 32 -4.69 -4.29 -0.15
N SER A 33 -3.45 -4.60 0.23
CA SER A 33 -2.30 -3.73 0.04
C SER A 33 -1.92 -3.63 -1.44
N VAL A 34 -1.77 -2.40 -1.95
CA VAL A 34 -1.30 -2.13 -3.31
C VAL A 34 0.18 -2.51 -3.46
N MET A 35 0.99 -2.27 -2.44
CA MET A 35 2.40 -2.66 -2.45
C MET A 35 2.57 -4.18 -2.56
N LEU A 36 1.79 -4.96 -1.81
CA LEU A 36 1.83 -6.42 -1.91
C LEU A 36 1.32 -6.94 -3.26
N GLN A 37 0.43 -6.22 -3.94
CA GLN A 37 -0.08 -6.62 -5.25
C GLN A 37 0.85 -6.26 -6.41
N ARG A 38 1.52 -5.10 -6.35
CA ARG A 38 2.22 -4.51 -7.48
C ARG A 38 3.74 -4.61 -7.41
N ALA A 39 4.31 -4.53 -6.22
CA ALA A 39 5.75 -4.59 -6.05
C ALA A 39 6.30 -5.99 -6.34
N LEU A 40 7.55 -6.05 -6.74
CA LEU A 40 8.27 -7.29 -6.93
C LEU A 40 8.49 -7.99 -5.59
N GLN A 41 7.80 -9.10 -5.37
CA GLN A 41 7.95 -9.89 -4.16
C GLN A 41 9.16 -10.84 -4.26
N ARG A 42 9.98 -10.89 -3.21
CA ARG A 42 11.11 -11.82 -3.07
C ARG A 42 11.10 -12.49 -1.70
N ARG A 43 11.36 -13.78 -1.66
CA ARG A 43 11.56 -14.50 -0.40
C ARG A 43 12.99 -14.29 0.09
N LEU A 44 13.12 -13.93 1.37
CA LEU A 44 14.39 -13.68 2.02
C LEU A 44 14.76 -14.81 2.98
N SER A 45 16.01 -15.27 2.90
CA SER A 45 16.54 -16.31 3.82
C SER A 45 17.24 -15.76 5.05
N SER A 46 17.68 -14.49 5.00
CA SER A 46 18.44 -13.81 6.07
C SER A 46 17.76 -12.51 6.51
N LYS A 47 18.19 -11.95 7.64
CA LYS A 47 17.69 -10.65 8.15
C LYS A 47 18.04 -9.51 7.18
N THR A 48 19.20 -9.56 6.55
CA THR A 48 19.64 -8.57 5.57
C THR A 48 20.04 -9.29 4.30
N GLN A 49 19.54 -8.80 3.16
CA GLN A 49 19.93 -9.30 1.85
C GLN A 49 20.29 -8.13 0.94
N ARG A 50 21.36 -8.29 0.17
CA ARG A 50 21.81 -7.30 -0.81
C ARG A 50 21.31 -7.68 -2.18
N GLN A 51 20.71 -6.70 -2.88
CA GLN A 51 20.26 -6.81 -4.25
C GLN A 51 21.16 -5.95 -5.13
N PRO A 52 21.99 -6.53 -6.01
CA PRO A 52 22.80 -5.75 -6.93
C PRO A 52 21.90 -5.05 -7.95
N VAL A 53 22.19 -3.78 -8.19
CA VAL A 53 21.53 -2.92 -9.16
C VAL A 53 22.61 -2.26 -10.02
N LEU A 54 22.38 -2.18 -11.31
CA LEU A 54 23.33 -1.60 -12.25
C LEU A 54 23.48 -0.09 -12.01
N ASP A 55 24.72 0.38 -11.85
CA ASP A 55 25.04 1.77 -11.53
C ASP A 55 25.78 2.48 -12.67
N VAL A 56 26.63 1.78 -13.41
CA VAL A 56 27.37 2.33 -14.54
C VAL A 56 27.17 1.45 -15.78
N LEU A 57 26.88 2.09 -16.92
CA LEU A 57 26.71 1.43 -18.21
C LEU A 57 27.96 1.57 -19.08
N PRO A 58 28.40 0.51 -19.78
CA PRO A 58 29.51 0.59 -20.70
C PRO A 58 29.17 1.50 -21.89
N THR A 59 30.15 2.24 -22.36
CA THR A 59 30.05 3.11 -23.52
C THR A 59 30.76 2.47 -24.72
N ALA A 60 30.12 2.51 -25.89
CA ALA A 60 30.73 2.05 -27.14
C ALA A 60 31.27 3.23 -27.91
N TYR A 61 32.38 3.02 -28.64
CA TYR A 61 33.06 4.01 -29.45
C TYR A 61 33.24 3.51 -30.89
N PHE A 62 33.12 4.41 -31.84
CA PHE A 62 33.53 4.15 -33.18
C PHE A 62 35.06 4.29 -33.29
N VAL A 63 35.69 3.29 -33.89
CA VAL A 63 37.14 3.30 -34.14
C VAL A 63 37.39 3.81 -35.56
N SER A 64 38.22 4.80 -35.68
CA SER A 64 38.59 5.42 -36.97
C SER A 64 39.79 4.66 -37.58
N GLY A 65 39.63 4.11 -38.81
CA GLY A 65 40.65 3.36 -39.55
C GLY A 65 40.94 1.95 -39.03
N ASP A 66 41.73 1.19 -39.78
CA ASP A 66 42.01 -0.20 -39.51
C ASP A 66 42.91 -0.45 -38.29
N THR A 67 43.68 0.57 -37.87
CA THR A 67 44.66 0.52 -36.78
C THR A 67 44.26 1.34 -35.57
N GLY A 68 42.99 1.86 -35.51
CA GLY A 68 42.54 2.68 -34.44
C GLY A 68 42.50 1.95 -33.08
N LEU A 69 42.91 2.64 -32.02
CA LEU A 69 42.90 2.09 -30.65
C LEU A 69 41.48 1.88 -30.14
N LYS A 70 41.18 0.69 -29.63
CA LYS A 70 39.94 0.33 -28.97
C LYS A 70 39.99 0.76 -27.52
N GLN A 71 39.01 1.55 -27.09
CA GLN A 71 38.93 2.06 -25.73
C GLN A 71 38.18 1.04 -24.85
N SER A 72 38.60 0.93 -23.57
CA SER A 72 37.92 0.10 -22.60
C SER A 72 36.72 0.87 -22.02
N GLY A 73 35.58 0.19 -21.88
CA GLY A 73 34.43 0.68 -21.13
C GLY A 73 34.40 0.04 -19.73
N THR A 74 33.81 0.74 -18.77
CA THR A 74 33.59 0.23 -17.42
C THR A 74 32.10 -0.03 -17.20
N GLN A 75 31.79 -1.05 -16.40
CA GLN A 75 30.46 -1.35 -15.91
C GLN A 75 30.55 -1.61 -14.40
N ASP A 76 29.62 -1.04 -13.62
CA ASP A 76 29.62 -1.16 -12.17
C ASP A 76 28.22 -1.41 -11.61
N TRP A 77 28.16 -1.96 -10.39
CA TRP A 77 26.93 -2.33 -9.70
C TRP A 77 26.93 -1.74 -8.30
N LYS A 78 25.77 -1.24 -7.90
CA LYS A 78 25.48 -0.80 -6.55
C LYS A 78 24.57 -1.79 -5.85
N ASN A 79 24.78 -2.00 -4.55
CA ASN A 79 23.89 -2.83 -3.76
C ASN A 79 22.76 -2.03 -3.16
N VAL A 80 21.53 -2.53 -3.30
CA VAL A 80 20.36 -2.11 -2.55
C VAL A 80 20.15 -3.11 -1.41
N GLU A 81 20.12 -2.65 -0.19
CA GLU A 81 19.94 -3.50 0.99
C GLU A 81 18.47 -3.64 1.34
N LEU A 82 18.05 -4.88 1.55
CA LEU A 82 16.75 -5.27 2.06
C LEU A 82 16.92 -5.70 3.51
N VAL A 83 16.49 -4.87 4.45
CA VAL A 83 16.56 -5.16 5.89
C VAL A 83 15.18 -5.57 6.36
N VAL A 84 15.09 -6.77 6.94
CA VAL A 84 13.83 -7.34 7.43
C VAL A 84 13.48 -6.76 8.77
N GLU A 85 12.29 -6.21 8.87
CA GLU A 85 11.68 -5.73 10.12
C GLU A 85 10.42 -6.52 10.45
N GLU A 86 10.06 -6.53 11.73
CA GLU A 86 8.93 -7.27 12.24
C GLU A 86 7.73 -6.34 12.40
N LEU A 87 6.61 -6.73 11.80
CA LEU A 87 5.31 -6.11 11.97
C LEU A 87 4.45 -7.05 12.81
N ALA A 88 3.93 -6.57 13.95
CA ALA A 88 3.19 -7.38 14.89
C ALA A 88 1.97 -6.64 15.43
N VAL A 89 0.94 -7.40 15.79
CA VAL A 89 -0.24 -6.92 16.50
C VAL A 89 -0.69 -7.98 17.51
N ILE A 90 -1.20 -7.53 18.64
CA ILE A 90 -1.78 -8.39 19.68
C ILE A 90 -3.21 -7.91 19.91
N VAL A 91 -4.18 -8.81 19.81
CA VAL A 91 -5.59 -8.54 20.07
C VAL A 91 -6.04 -9.43 21.24
N PRO A 92 -6.21 -8.87 22.45
CA PRO A 92 -6.76 -9.59 23.59
C PRO A 92 -8.28 -9.57 23.56
N ILE A 93 -8.91 -10.69 23.92
CA ILE A 93 -10.36 -10.85 24.01
C ILE A 93 -10.67 -11.62 25.30
N PRO A 94 -11.61 -11.15 26.16
CA PRO A 94 -12.05 -11.89 27.34
C PRO A 94 -12.64 -13.26 26.96
N GLU A 95 -12.34 -14.28 27.75
CA GLU A 95 -12.79 -15.65 27.49
C GLU A 95 -14.32 -15.77 27.60
N ALA A 96 -14.91 -15.11 28.60
CA ALA A 96 -16.36 -15.04 28.75
C ALA A 96 -17.08 -14.47 27.51
N TYR A 97 -16.44 -13.50 26.81
CA TYR A 97 -17.01 -12.93 25.60
C TYR A 97 -16.93 -13.92 24.41
N LEU A 98 -15.89 -14.76 24.38
CA LEU A 98 -15.76 -15.80 23.34
C LEU A 98 -16.78 -16.91 23.53
N ASP A 99 -17.09 -17.27 24.81
CA ASP A 99 -18.03 -18.33 25.14
C ASP A 99 -19.50 -17.90 24.90
N ASP A 100 -19.81 -16.63 25.16
CA ASP A 100 -21.15 -16.08 24.98
C ASP A 100 -21.45 -15.63 23.54
N ALA A 101 -20.42 -15.53 22.70
CA ALA A 101 -20.56 -15.03 21.34
C ALA A 101 -21.28 -16.01 20.42
N GLN A 102 -22.33 -15.55 19.75
CA GLN A 102 -23.07 -16.33 18.74
C GLN A 102 -22.32 -16.47 17.41
N VAL A 103 -21.21 -15.73 17.23
CA VAL A 103 -20.42 -15.65 16.00
C VAL A 103 -18.97 -16.03 16.31
N PRO A 104 -18.27 -16.76 15.42
CA PRO A 104 -16.85 -17.08 15.60
C PRO A 104 -15.98 -15.82 15.47
N ILE A 105 -15.70 -15.17 16.59
CA ILE A 105 -15.00 -13.87 16.66
C ILE A 105 -13.63 -13.92 16.01
N TRP A 106 -12.89 -15.01 16.14
CA TRP A 106 -11.57 -15.15 15.54
C TRP A 106 -11.59 -15.11 14.01
N ASP A 107 -12.65 -15.61 13.38
CA ASP A 107 -12.78 -15.58 11.93
C ASP A 107 -13.11 -14.16 11.41
N GLU A 108 -13.69 -13.32 12.28
CA GLU A 108 -13.91 -11.91 11.99
C GLU A 108 -12.65 -11.04 12.23
N VAL A 109 -11.87 -11.37 13.25
CA VAL A 109 -10.67 -10.59 13.64
C VAL A 109 -9.51 -10.82 12.68
N ARG A 110 -9.30 -12.05 12.20
CA ARG A 110 -8.17 -12.39 11.32
C ARG A 110 -8.10 -11.54 10.03
N PRO A 111 -9.18 -11.39 9.25
CA PRO A 111 -9.15 -10.56 8.04
C PRO A 111 -8.82 -9.10 8.33
N ARG A 112 -9.30 -8.57 9.46
CA ARG A 112 -9.03 -7.18 9.88
C ARG A 112 -7.57 -6.97 10.30
N ILE A 113 -6.94 -7.97 10.89
CA ILE A 113 -5.50 -7.95 11.15
C ILE A 113 -4.70 -7.91 9.84
N VAL A 114 -5.08 -8.71 8.85
CA VAL A 114 -4.43 -8.73 7.53
C VAL A 114 -4.56 -7.38 6.84
N GLU A 115 -5.74 -6.77 6.90
CA GLU A 115 -5.99 -5.42 6.39
C GLU A 115 -5.13 -4.36 7.10
N ALA A 116 -5.04 -4.42 8.44
CA ALA A 116 -4.21 -3.51 9.22
C ALA A 116 -2.72 -3.64 8.86
N PHE A 117 -2.23 -4.84 8.59
CA PHE A 117 -0.87 -5.05 8.10
C PHE A 117 -0.68 -4.46 6.70
N GLY A 118 -1.63 -4.67 5.78
CA GLY A 118 -1.62 -4.08 4.45
C GLY A 118 -1.59 -2.54 4.49
N ASN A 119 -2.42 -1.94 5.34
CA ASN A 119 -2.45 -0.49 5.58
C ASN A 119 -1.06 0.02 6.04
N LYS A 120 -0.47 -0.63 7.05
CA LYS A 120 0.83 -0.19 7.60
C LYS A 120 1.97 -0.31 6.58
N ILE A 121 1.96 -1.38 5.78
CA ILE A 121 2.95 -1.59 4.71
C ILE A 121 2.82 -0.51 3.63
N ASP A 122 1.60 -0.25 3.16
CA ASP A 122 1.36 0.77 2.14
C ASP A 122 1.73 2.17 2.64
N ALA A 123 1.31 2.55 3.85
CA ALA A 123 1.64 3.84 4.45
C ALA A 123 3.16 4.05 4.59
N ALA A 124 3.88 3.03 5.06
CA ALA A 124 5.33 3.08 5.23
C ALA A 124 6.08 3.14 3.89
N CYS A 125 5.68 2.35 2.89
CA CYS A 125 6.36 2.27 1.61
C CYS A 125 6.06 3.45 0.69
N LEU A 126 4.80 3.92 0.66
CA LEU A 126 4.38 5.02 -0.22
C LEU A 126 4.78 6.38 0.34
N PHE A 127 4.41 6.67 1.59
CA PHE A 127 4.55 8.00 2.21
C PHE A 127 5.58 8.06 3.34
N GLY A 128 5.98 6.91 3.91
CA GLY A 128 6.95 6.85 5.00
C GLY A 128 6.35 7.02 6.39
N THR A 129 5.04 6.94 6.52
CA THR A 129 4.35 7.02 7.81
C THR A 129 4.74 5.83 8.69
N ASP A 130 5.33 6.11 9.87
CA ASP A 130 5.83 5.12 10.82
C ASP A 130 6.81 4.09 10.19
N LYS A 131 7.53 4.49 9.15
CA LYS A 131 8.50 3.67 8.45
C LYS A 131 9.67 3.30 9.39
N PRO A 132 10.12 2.03 9.42
CA PRO A 132 11.36 1.67 10.10
C PRO A 132 12.56 2.48 9.58
N SER A 133 13.43 2.92 10.47
CA SER A 133 14.63 3.71 10.12
C SER A 133 15.61 2.97 9.22
N THR A 134 15.58 1.64 9.25
CA THR A 134 16.42 0.74 8.46
C THR A 134 16.00 0.64 6.99
N TRP A 135 14.76 1.03 6.66
CA TRP A 135 14.28 1.04 5.27
C TRP A 135 14.71 2.32 4.55
N GLY A 136 14.93 2.21 3.25
CA GLY A 136 15.23 3.34 2.39
C GLY A 136 14.13 4.42 2.41
N ALA A 137 14.33 5.51 1.68
CA ALA A 137 13.31 6.56 1.56
C ALA A 137 12.04 6.02 0.89
N PRO A 138 10.84 6.50 1.29
CA PRO A 138 9.58 6.09 0.70
C PRO A 138 9.45 6.59 -0.74
N ILE A 139 8.52 6.00 -1.49
CA ILE A 139 8.33 6.31 -2.92
C ILE A 139 8.05 7.79 -3.13
N TYR A 140 7.13 8.38 -2.36
CA TYR A 140 6.76 9.78 -2.47
C TYR A 140 7.97 10.71 -2.29
N GLN A 141 8.67 10.60 -1.17
CA GLN A 141 9.82 11.48 -0.86
C GLN A 141 10.95 11.34 -1.88
N SER A 142 11.21 10.11 -2.35
CA SER A 142 12.24 9.85 -3.36
C SER A 142 11.87 10.43 -4.73
N ALA A 143 10.60 10.36 -5.14
CA ALA A 143 10.11 10.96 -6.37
C ALA A 143 10.19 12.49 -6.31
N VAL A 144 9.83 13.09 -5.17
CA VAL A 144 9.97 14.53 -4.93
C VAL A 144 11.43 14.97 -4.99
N ALA A 145 12.32 14.24 -4.35
CA ALA A 145 13.76 14.53 -4.36
C ALA A 145 14.39 14.44 -5.76
N ALA A 146 13.90 13.52 -6.59
CA ALA A 146 14.34 13.39 -7.98
C ALA A 146 13.75 14.44 -8.93
N GLY A 147 12.71 15.17 -8.50
CA GLY A 147 12.01 16.15 -9.34
C GLY A 147 10.90 15.57 -10.20
N ASN A 148 10.54 14.28 -9.99
CA ASN A 148 9.46 13.58 -10.72
C ASN A 148 8.10 13.91 -10.13
N VAL A 149 7.75 15.19 -10.11
CA VAL A 149 6.52 15.71 -9.52
C VAL A 149 5.79 16.64 -10.46
N VAL A 150 4.50 16.41 -10.63
CA VAL A 150 3.57 17.32 -11.29
C VAL A 150 2.54 17.75 -10.26
N THR A 151 2.19 19.04 -10.22
CA THR A 151 1.10 19.53 -9.35
C THR A 151 -0.22 19.41 -10.09
N ALA A 152 -1.23 18.84 -9.45
CA ALA A 152 -2.55 18.69 -10.04
C ALA A 152 -3.17 20.06 -10.37
N GLY A 153 -3.42 20.30 -11.66
CA GLY A 153 -4.07 21.48 -12.17
C GLY A 153 -5.54 21.20 -12.57
N ALA A 154 -6.12 22.14 -13.31
CA ALA A 154 -7.49 22.03 -13.79
C ALA A 154 -7.69 20.86 -14.78
N ASP A 155 -6.67 20.56 -15.58
CA ASP A 155 -6.68 19.45 -16.55
C ASP A 155 -5.86 18.27 -16.03
N LEU A 156 -6.56 17.32 -15.42
CA LEU A 156 -5.95 16.13 -14.84
C LEU A 156 -5.35 15.21 -15.91
N SER A 157 -5.94 15.16 -17.11
CA SER A 157 -5.44 14.29 -18.19
C SER A 157 -4.07 14.77 -18.69
N LYS A 158 -3.90 16.09 -18.84
CA LYS A 158 -2.64 16.72 -19.19
C LYS A 158 -1.59 16.46 -18.11
N ASN A 159 -1.94 16.64 -16.85
CA ASN A 159 -1.02 16.44 -15.73
C ASN A 159 -0.50 14.99 -15.64
N VAL A 160 -1.36 14.00 -15.91
CA VAL A 160 -0.96 12.59 -15.96
C VAL A 160 -0.03 12.32 -17.15
N ALA A 161 -0.29 12.94 -18.31
CA ALA A 161 0.56 12.83 -19.48
C ALA A 161 1.96 13.44 -19.22
N GLU A 162 2.03 14.62 -18.59
CA GLU A 162 3.27 15.26 -18.15
C GLU A 162 4.06 14.37 -17.19
N LEU A 163 3.37 13.71 -16.24
CA LEU A 163 3.99 12.78 -15.31
C LEU A 163 4.61 11.58 -16.06
N GLY A 164 3.90 11.04 -17.04
CA GLY A 164 4.41 9.97 -17.92
C GLY A 164 5.63 10.41 -18.72
N GLU A 165 5.65 11.66 -19.21
CA GLU A 165 6.79 12.24 -19.93
C GLU A 165 8.03 12.36 -19.04
N LEU A 166 7.89 12.80 -17.77
CA LEU A 166 8.99 12.86 -16.82
C LEU A 166 9.64 11.49 -16.61
N LEU A 167 8.83 10.45 -16.39
CA LEU A 167 9.33 9.08 -16.21
C LEU A 167 9.99 8.54 -17.50
N ALA A 168 9.45 8.85 -18.66
CA ALA A 168 10.04 8.46 -19.93
C ALA A 168 11.40 9.14 -20.17
N LYS A 169 11.59 10.40 -19.76
CA LYS A 169 12.88 11.11 -19.80
C LYS A 169 13.93 10.43 -18.92
N ASP A 170 13.49 9.86 -17.78
CA ASP A 170 14.37 9.07 -16.92
C ASP A 170 14.64 7.66 -17.48
N GLY A 171 13.89 7.23 -18.49
CA GLY A 171 14.01 5.92 -19.11
C GLY A 171 13.27 4.80 -18.36
N PHE A 172 12.28 5.13 -17.55
CA PHE A 172 11.42 4.16 -16.89
C PHE A 172 10.04 4.13 -17.54
N PRO A 173 9.57 2.95 -18.00
CA PRO A 173 8.21 2.81 -18.49
C PRO A 173 7.22 2.82 -17.33
N VAL A 174 6.09 3.49 -17.49
CA VAL A 174 4.97 3.35 -16.56
C VAL A 174 4.31 2.00 -16.81
N ASN A 175 4.15 1.19 -15.77
CA ASN A 175 3.47 -0.11 -15.83
C ASN A 175 2.24 -0.18 -14.91
N GLY A 176 1.93 0.88 -14.20
CA GLY A 176 0.74 0.97 -13.35
C GLY A 176 0.66 2.25 -12.56
N PHE A 177 -0.53 2.47 -12.03
CA PHE A 177 -0.88 3.61 -11.21
C PHE A 177 -1.43 3.17 -9.86
N ALA A 178 -1.07 3.89 -8.80
CA ALA A 178 -1.76 3.87 -7.53
C ALA A 178 -2.36 5.25 -7.26
N SER A 179 -3.57 5.31 -6.74
CA SER A 179 -4.27 6.57 -6.52
C SER A 179 -5.06 6.61 -5.23
N ARG A 180 -5.40 7.82 -4.81
CA ARG A 180 -6.37 8.03 -3.75
C ARG A 180 -7.74 7.45 -4.09
N PRO A 181 -8.55 7.08 -3.10
CA PRO A 181 -9.94 6.69 -3.33
C PRO A 181 -10.73 7.79 -4.06
N GLY A 182 -11.56 7.40 -4.99
CA GLY A 182 -12.43 8.31 -5.74
C GLY A 182 -11.79 9.02 -6.94
N LEU A 183 -10.49 8.80 -7.23
CA LEU A 183 -9.86 9.41 -8.41
C LEU A 183 -10.49 8.91 -9.70
N ASN A 184 -10.87 7.65 -9.78
CA ASN A 184 -11.54 7.08 -10.95
C ASN A 184 -12.85 7.81 -11.27
N TRP A 185 -13.66 8.11 -10.26
CA TRP A 185 -14.88 8.90 -10.42
C TRP A 185 -14.60 10.33 -10.88
N LYS A 186 -13.50 10.94 -10.42
CA LYS A 186 -13.04 12.24 -10.89
C LYS A 186 -12.66 12.19 -12.37
N LEU A 187 -12.00 11.10 -12.83
CA LEU A 187 -11.64 10.87 -14.23
C LEU A 187 -12.89 10.69 -15.11
N VAL A 188 -13.86 9.90 -14.66
CA VAL A 188 -15.15 9.70 -15.37
C VAL A 188 -15.91 11.01 -15.51
N GLY A 189 -15.76 11.94 -14.57
CA GLY A 189 -16.36 13.27 -14.61
C GLY A 189 -15.73 14.25 -15.58
N LEU A 190 -14.55 13.95 -16.15
CA LEU A 190 -13.87 14.86 -17.08
C LEU A 190 -14.64 14.99 -18.39
N ARG A 191 -14.87 16.25 -18.82
CA ARG A 191 -15.55 16.60 -20.06
C ARG A 191 -14.68 17.56 -20.87
N THR A 192 -14.80 17.50 -22.20
CA THR A 192 -14.28 18.53 -23.09
C THR A 192 -15.12 19.81 -22.94
N THR A 193 -14.62 20.92 -23.47
CA THR A 193 -15.38 22.17 -23.60
C THR A 193 -16.74 21.99 -24.30
N ASP A 194 -16.84 20.99 -25.17
CA ASP A 194 -18.07 20.64 -25.90
C ASP A 194 -18.95 19.61 -25.16
N GLY A 195 -18.63 19.29 -23.91
CA GLY A 195 -19.39 18.38 -23.05
C GLY A 195 -19.18 16.88 -23.30
N GLN A 196 -18.27 16.48 -24.19
CA GLN A 196 -17.96 15.07 -24.44
C GLN A 196 -17.12 14.48 -23.33
N ALA A 197 -17.36 13.20 -22.99
CA ALA A 197 -16.55 12.50 -22.01
C ALA A 197 -15.14 12.23 -22.55
N ILE A 198 -14.12 12.67 -21.83
CA ILE A 198 -12.69 12.44 -22.17
C ILE A 198 -12.29 11.03 -21.78
N TYR A 199 -12.72 10.58 -20.60
CA TYR A 199 -12.46 9.25 -20.09
C TYR A 199 -13.72 8.39 -20.22
N GLN A 200 -13.64 7.34 -21.00
CA GLN A 200 -14.72 6.37 -21.17
C GLN A 200 -14.29 5.05 -20.54
N PRO A 201 -14.70 4.75 -19.29
CA PRO A 201 -14.55 3.41 -18.76
C PRO A 201 -15.43 2.45 -19.58
N ASP A 202 -15.01 1.20 -19.67
CA ASP A 202 -15.84 0.16 -20.25
C ASP A 202 -17.17 0.08 -19.47
N LEU A 203 -18.26 0.45 -20.13
CA LEU A 203 -19.61 0.46 -19.53
C LEU A 203 -20.12 -0.93 -19.17
N GLN A 204 -19.49 -1.99 -19.68
CA GLN A 204 -19.81 -3.39 -19.40
C GLN A 204 -18.87 -4.00 -18.35
N GLY A 205 -17.77 -3.33 -17.99
CA GLY A 205 -16.80 -3.74 -16.99
C GLY A 205 -16.99 -3.06 -15.63
N ARG A 206 -16.24 -3.53 -14.63
CA ARG A 206 -16.15 -2.83 -13.35
C ARG A 206 -15.56 -1.44 -13.56
N PRO A 207 -16.16 -0.36 -12.99
CA PRO A 207 -15.54 0.94 -12.98
C PRO A 207 -14.27 0.86 -12.12
N GLY A 208 -13.16 0.99 -12.75
CA GLY A 208 -11.87 0.91 -12.09
C GLY A 208 -10.99 -0.06 -12.83
N GLY A 209 -10.03 0.42 -13.38
CA GLY A 209 -9.25 -0.54 -13.93
C GLY A 209 -8.08 -0.02 -14.72
N THR A 210 -8.23 0.78 -15.70
CA THR A 210 -7.12 1.19 -16.56
C THR A 210 -7.12 2.68 -16.82
N LEU A 211 -5.93 3.27 -16.74
CA LEU A 211 -5.68 4.63 -17.17
C LEU A 211 -4.59 4.56 -18.25
N TYR A 212 -4.91 5.05 -19.47
CA TYR A 212 -4.04 4.92 -20.64
C TYR A 212 -3.59 3.47 -20.95
N GLY A 213 -4.45 2.49 -20.67
CA GLY A 213 -4.15 1.07 -20.89
C GLY A 213 -3.35 0.40 -19.76
N TYR A 214 -2.90 1.15 -18.77
CA TYR A 214 -2.20 0.62 -17.59
C TYR A 214 -3.17 0.49 -16.41
N PRO A 215 -2.98 -0.51 -15.56
CA PRO A 215 -3.85 -0.74 -14.42
C PRO A 215 -3.75 0.39 -13.39
N LEU A 216 -4.92 0.87 -12.97
CA LEU A 216 -5.11 1.87 -11.91
C LEU A 216 -5.63 1.16 -10.64
N ASN A 217 -4.89 1.25 -9.55
CA ASN A 217 -5.30 0.72 -8.25
C ASN A 217 -5.63 1.86 -7.30
N GLU A 218 -6.89 1.92 -6.88
CA GLU A 218 -7.29 2.84 -5.81
C GLU A 218 -6.95 2.22 -4.45
N VAL A 219 -6.24 2.98 -3.61
CA VAL A 219 -5.83 2.56 -2.27
C VAL A 219 -6.93 2.91 -1.29
N SER A 220 -7.80 1.95 -0.98
CA SER A 220 -8.97 2.14 -0.13
C SER A 220 -8.77 1.66 1.32
N ASN A 221 -7.58 1.18 1.67
CA ASN A 221 -7.26 0.66 3.00
C ASN A 221 -6.95 1.74 4.04
N GLY A 222 -7.11 3.03 3.71
CA GLY A 222 -6.86 4.15 4.63
C GLY A 222 -5.38 4.55 4.78
N SER A 223 -4.46 3.97 4.00
CA SER A 223 -3.03 4.31 4.05
C SER A 223 -2.63 5.48 3.17
N TRP A 224 -3.53 5.95 2.30
CA TRP A 224 -3.23 6.99 1.34
C TRP A 224 -3.32 8.39 1.95
N ASP A 225 -2.24 9.17 1.80
CA ASP A 225 -2.27 10.58 2.15
C ASP A 225 -2.74 11.43 0.96
N ALA A 226 -4.03 11.81 1.00
CA ALA A 226 -4.67 12.60 -0.04
C ALA A 226 -4.23 14.07 -0.04
N THR A 227 -3.56 14.53 1.01
CA THR A 227 -3.02 15.90 1.08
C THR A 227 -1.71 16.00 0.32
N GLU A 228 -0.93 14.93 0.27
CA GLU A 228 0.35 14.87 -0.41
C GLU A 228 0.20 14.51 -1.89
N ALA A 229 -0.53 13.44 -2.21
CA ALA A 229 -0.60 12.92 -3.56
C ALA A 229 -2.03 12.55 -4.00
N GLU A 230 -2.35 12.83 -5.27
CA GLU A 230 -3.55 12.32 -5.94
C GLU A 230 -3.27 10.97 -6.64
N LEU A 231 -2.08 10.83 -7.22
CA LEU A 231 -1.69 9.68 -8.03
C LEU A 231 -0.18 9.45 -7.92
N ILE A 232 0.23 8.19 -7.89
CA ILE A 232 1.61 7.74 -8.05
C ILE A 232 1.67 6.86 -9.28
N ALA A 233 2.52 7.23 -10.24
CA ALA A 233 2.79 6.48 -11.45
C ALA A 233 4.21 5.91 -11.41
N GLY A 234 4.47 4.78 -12.05
CA GLY A 234 5.85 4.31 -12.16
C GLY A 234 6.01 2.88 -12.61
N ASP A 235 7.25 2.42 -12.54
CA ASP A 235 7.63 1.05 -12.77
C ASP A 235 7.64 0.27 -11.44
N TRP A 236 6.52 -0.35 -11.11
CA TRP A 236 6.32 -1.13 -9.88
C TRP A 236 7.25 -2.35 -9.77
N SER A 237 7.84 -2.80 -10.87
CA SER A 237 8.84 -3.87 -10.83
C SER A 237 10.14 -3.47 -10.13
N LYS A 238 10.35 -2.16 -9.93
CA LYS A 238 11.51 -1.60 -9.22
C LYS A 238 11.26 -1.41 -7.72
N ALA A 239 10.01 -1.45 -7.26
CA ALA A 239 9.69 -1.58 -5.85
C ALA A 239 9.84 -3.04 -5.44
N ILE A 240 10.68 -3.32 -4.44
CA ILE A 240 10.99 -4.67 -4.01
C ILE A 240 10.47 -4.86 -2.58
N ILE A 241 9.63 -5.87 -2.40
CA ILE A 241 9.18 -6.32 -1.09
C ILE A 241 9.82 -7.68 -0.80
N GLY A 242 10.59 -7.73 0.27
CA GLY A 242 11.22 -8.95 0.76
C GLY A 242 10.37 -9.60 1.84
N LEU A 243 9.83 -10.80 1.58
CA LEU A 243 9.08 -11.59 2.55
C LEU A 243 10.01 -12.62 3.19
N ARG A 244 10.28 -12.48 4.47
CA ARG A 244 11.02 -13.50 5.24
C ARG A 244 10.08 -14.48 5.92
N GLN A 245 9.00 -13.99 6.49
CA GLN A 245 7.96 -14.76 7.14
C GLN A 245 6.61 -14.15 6.82
N ASP A 246 5.73 -14.98 6.31
CA ASP A 246 4.34 -14.62 6.08
C ASP A 246 3.60 -14.46 7.42
N ILE A 247 2.37 -13.96 7.39
CA ILE A 247 1.58 -13.72 8.59
C ILE A 247 1.40 -15.03 9.35
N SER A 248 1.90 -15.06 10.58
CA SER A 248 1.72 -16.19 11.50
C SER A 248 0.86 -15.77 12.68
N PHE A 249 -0.16 -16.55 12.95
CA PHE A 249 -1.08 -16.34 14.07
C PHE A 249 -0.73 -17.30 15.21
N LYS A 250 -0.69 -16.79 16.44
CA LYS A 250 -0.47 -17.59 17.64
C LYS A 250 -1.40 -17.12 18.76
N MET A 251 -2.10 -18.03 19.37
CA MET A 251 -2.95 -17.77 20.54
C MET A 251 -2.16 -17.95 21.83
N PHE A 252 -2.42 -17.09 22.80
CA PHE A 252 -1.85 -17.12 24.13
C PHE A 252 -2.99 -17.01 25.14
N THR A 253 -3.00 -17.91 26.10
CA THR A 253 -3.92 -17.93 27.24
C THR A 253 -3.26 -17.42 28.51
N GLU A 254 -1.94 -17.33 28.52
CA GLU A 254 -1.13 -16.89 29.65
C GLU A 254 -0.16 -15.79 29.23
N GLY A 255 0.10 -14.85 30.13
CA GLY A 255 1.05 -13.78 29.91
C GLY A 255 0.54 -12.42 30.34
N VAL A 256 1.43 -11.43 30.21
CA VAL A 256 1.16 -10.03 30.54
C VAL A 256 1.35 -9.17 29.30
N ILE A 257 0.40 -8.29 29.03
CA ILE A 257 0.50 -7.26 28.00
C ILE A 257 0.87 -5.95 28.67
N THR A 258 1.95 -5.34 28.21
CA THR A 258 2.44 -4.04 28.69
C THR A 258 2.26 -2.96 27.62
N ASP A 259 2.19 -1.71 28.06
CA ASP A 259 2.25 -0.54 27.16
C ASP A 259 3.68 -0.18 26.75
N GLY A 260 3.84 0.91 25.99
CA GLY A 260 5.13 1.42 25.52
C GLY A 260 6.08 1.90 26.65
N SER A 261 5.56 2.08 27.88
CA SER A 261 6.32 2.44 29.10
C SER A 261 6.61 1.23 30.00
N ASN A 262 6.32 0.02 29.55
CA ASN A 262 6.41 -1.23 30.29
C ASN A 262 5.44 -1.32 31.50
N ALA A 263 4.41 -0.48 31.58
CA ALA A 263 3.37 -0.65 32.55
C ALA A 263 2.40 -1.78 32.15
N VAL A 264 2.00 -2.60 33.13
CA VAL A 264 1.08 -3.71 32.88
C VAL A 264 -0.31 -3.17 32.53
N VAL A 265 -0.79 -3.43 31.34
CA VAL A 265 -2.14 -3.05 30.88
C VAL A 265 -3.13 -4.19 31.10
N LEU A 266 -2.71 -5.42 30.80
CA LEU A 266 -3.55 -6.59 30.90
C LEU A 266 -2.73 -7.79 31.36
N ASN A 267 -3.26 -8.55 32.33
CA ASN A 267 -2.73 -9.85 32.70
C ASN A 267 -3.73 -10.93 32.27
N LEU A 268 -3.37 -11.71 31.25
CA LEU A 268 -4.28 -12.68 30.64
C LEU A 268 -4.82 -13.69 31.64
N MET A 269 -3.96 -14.19 32.54
CA MET A 269 -4.32 -15.18 33.52
C MET A 269 -5.23 -14.63 34.64
N GLN A 270 -5.03 -13.38 35.07
CA GLN A 270 -5.82 -12.78 36.14
C GLN A 270 -7.15 -12.21 35.67
N GLN A 271 -7.29 -11.94 34.38
CA GLN A 271 -8.44 -11.28 33.76
C GLN A 271 -9.16 -12.21 32.79
N ASP A 272 -8.88 -13.53 32.84
CA ASP A 272 -9.49 -14.57 32.01
C ASP A 272 -9.63 -14.13 30.55
N ALA A 273 -8.48 -13.80 29.92
CA ALA A 273 -8.43 -13.31 28.55
C ALA A 273 -7.48 -14.13 27.67
N VAL A 274 -7.86 -14.31 26.42
CA VAL A 274 -7.06 -14.93 25.37
C VAL A 274 -6.56 -13.86 24.42
N ALA A 275 -5.26 -13.90 24.09
CA ALA A 275 -4.68 -12.97 23.13
C ALA A 275 -4.27 -13.66 21.83
N LEU A 276 -4.70 -13.10 20.70
CA LEU A 276 -4.23 -13.48 19.37
C LEU A 276 -3.08 -12.55 18.97
N ARG A 277 -1.89 -13.12 18.77
CA ARG A 277 -0.74 -12.40 18.23
C ARG A 277 -0.56 -12.77 16.76
N ALA A 278 -0.51 -11.76 15.90
CA ALA A 278 -0.10 -11.90 14.52
C ALA A 278 1.26 -11.26 14.32
N VAL A 279 2.13 -11.91 13.58
CA VAL A 279 3.49 -11.45 13.28
C VAL A 279 3.79 -11.71 11.81
N MET A 280 4.38 -10.70 11.16
CA MET A 280 4.89 -10.77 9.79
C MET A 280 6.31 -10.20 9.76
N ARG A 281 7.19 -10.75 8.93
CA ARG A 281 8.55 -10.23 8.74
C ARG A 281 8.77 -9.84 7.30
N ILE A 282 8.96 -8.54 7.09
CA ILE A 282 8.98 -7.92 5.76
C ILE A 282 10.13 -6.94 5.63
N ALA A 283 10.63 -6.76 4.41
CA ALA A 283 11.62 -5.76 4.03
C ALA A 283 11.11 -4.97 2.83
N TYR A 284 11.56 -3.72 2.71
CA TYR A 284 11.24 -2.86 1.56
C TYR A 284 12.49 -2.14 1.06
N ALA A 285 12.61 -2.04 -0.26
CA ALA A 285 13.57 -1.17 -0.91
C ALA A 285 13.11 -0.85 -2.34
N THR A 286 13.53 0.29 -2.87
CA THR A 286 13.34 0.66 -4.27
C THR A 286 14.66 0.55 -5.03
N ALA A 287 14.67 -0.18 -6.14
CA ALA A 287 15.80 -0.25 -7.05
C ALA A 287 15.75 0.94 -8.01
N ASN A 288 16.88 1.66 -8.12
CA ASN A 288 17.03 2.78 -9.05
C ASN A 288 18.21 2.50 -10.00
N PRO A 289 18.04 1.58 -10.99
CA PRO A 289 19.10 1.24 -11.94
C PRO A 289 19.43 2.40 -12.86
N VAL A 290 20.68 2.49 -13.30
CA VAL A 290 21.10 3.46 -14.32
C VAL A 290 20.36 3.19 -15.65
N THR A 291 19.95 4.26 -16.31
CA THR A 291 19.36 4.20 -17.65
C THR A 291 20.27 4.89 -18.65
N ARG A 292 20.08 4.63 -19.95
CA ARG A 292 20.82 5.31 -21.02
C ARG A 292 20.41 6.77 -21.19
N LEU A 293 19.20 7.13 -20.73
CA LEU A 293 18.65 8.49 -20.88
C LEU A 293 19.07 9.38 -19.73
N ASN A 294 19.14 8.85 -18.50
CA ASN A 294 19.54 9.60 -17.32
C ASN A 294 20.54 8.81 -16.48
N ALA A 295 21.79 9.24 -16.47
CA ALA A 295 22.85 8.61 -15.68
C ALA A 295 22.88 9.07 -14.22
N SER A 296 22.27 10.23 -13.91
CA SER A 296 22.31 10.83 -12.57
C SER A 296 21.34 10.13 -11.60
N ALA A 297 21.88 9.53 -10.55
CA ALA A 297 21.07 8.86 -9.52
C ALA A 297 20.22 9.83 -8.69
N SER A 298 20.58 11.12 -8.64
CA SER A 298 19.87 12.15 -7.86
C SER A 298 18.64 12.72 -8.58
N THR A 299 18.61 12.65 -9.91
CA THR A 299 17.51 13.18 -10.73
C THR A 299 16.71 12.10 -11.43
N ARG A 300 17.11 10.84 -11.29
CA ARG A 300 16.48 9.67 -11.87
C ARG A 300 15.73 8.89 -10.78
N TYR A 301 14.46 8.59 -11.02
CA TYR A 301 13.70 7.72 -10.12
C TYR A 301 12.57 6.98 -10.86
N PRO A 302 12.30 5.69 -10.56
CA PRO A 302 11.32 4.89 -11.30
C PRO A 302 9.86 5.23 -11.01
N PHE A 303 9.60 6.17 -10.11
CA PHE A 303 8.25 6.62 -9.77
C PHE A 303 8.14 8.13 -9.90
N GLY A 304 6.93 8.59 -10.23
CA GLY A 304 6.56 9.99 -10.25
C GLY A 304 5.25 10.21 -9.52
N VAL A 305 5.04 11.41 -9.03
CA VAL A 305 3.91 11.78 -8.19
C VAL A 305 3.11 12.92 -8.81
N LEU A 306 1.81 12.74 -8.89
CA LEU A 306 0.87 13.83 -9.09
C LEU A 306 0.48 14.37 -7.71
N ARG A 307 1.03 15.54 -7.37
CA ARG A 307 0.81 16.19 -6.08
C ARG A 307 -0.58 16.83 -6.03
N ALA A 308 -1.24 16.80 -4.88
CA ALA A 308 -2.52 17.45 -4.68
C ALA A 308 -2.43 18.97 -4.89
N ALA A 309 -3.46 19.58 -5.47
CA ALA A 309 -3.48 21.03 -5.77
C ALA A 309 -3.45 21.92 -4.51
N SER A 310 -3.90 21.38 -3.37
CA SER A 310 -3.94 22.07 -2.08
C SER A 310 -2.65 21.98 -1.26
N TYR A 311 -1.62 21.30 -1.80
CA TYR A 311 -0.36 21.15 -1.08
C TYR A 311 0.41 22.47 -1.05
N THR A 312 0.52 23.07 0.11
CA THR A 312 1.41 24.23 0.36
C THR A 312 2.68 23.70 1.01
N TYR A 313 3.84 24.06 0.46
CA TYR A 313 5.12 23.74 1.11
C TYR A 313 5.13 24.37 2.51
N SER A 314 5.28 23.57 3.54
CA SER A 314 5.59 24.00 4.91
C SER A 314 7.10 23.92 5.14
#